data_c2e59dac6c4076c36150b06c59a7e195
#
_entry.id   c2e59dac6c4076c36150b06c59a7e195
#
_cell.length_a   1.000
_cell.length_b   1.000
_cell.length_c   1.000
_cell.angle_alpha   90.00
_cell.angle_beta   90.00
_cell.angle_gamma   90.00
#
_symmetry.space_group_name_H-M   'P 1'
#
loop_
_entity.id
_entity.type
_entity.pdbx_description
1 polymer ?
#
loop_
_entity_poly.entity_id
_entity_poly.type
_entity_poly.pdbx_seq_one_letter_code
_entity_poly.pdbx_strand_id
1 'polypeptide(L)'
;MAGNPFPQSKAQLLQAYRTMRTIREFEERLHVDFARGDIPGFVHLYAGEEAAGTGIMMHLGDGDRIASTHRGHGHCIAKGVDVTAMMKEIYGRRGGSCEGKGGSMHIADLD
;
A
#
# COMPACT_ATOMS: atom_id res chain seq x y z
N MET A 1 9.27 -32.35 15.90
CA MET A 1 9.05 -31.34 14.83
C MET A 1 9.46 -29.97 15.37
N ALA A 2 10.20 -29.24 14.60
CA ALA A 2 10.49 -27.85 14.95
C ALA A 2 9.19 -27.05 14.97
N GLY A 3 8.92 -26.34 16.08
CA GLY A 3 7.82 -25.38 16.14
C GLY A 3 8.02 -24.22 15.18
N ASN A 4 7.00 -23.38 15.03
CA ASN A 4 7.12 -22.15 14.25
C ASN A 4 8.27 -21.30 14.86
N PRO A 5 9.33 -21.00 14.11
CA PRO A 5 10.44 -20.19 14.61
C PRO A 5 10.08 -18.71 14.78
N PHE A 6 8.88 -18.31 14.33
CA PHE A 6 8.40 -16.92 14.37
C PHE A 6 7.37 -16.75 15.49
N PRO A 7 7.33 -15.57 16.13
CA PRO A 7 6.32 -15.28 17.15
C PRO A 7 4.90 -15.16 16.58
N GLN A 8 4.76 -14.97 15.26
CA GLN A 8 3.47 -14.83 14.60
C GLN A 8 2.83 -16.17 14.33
N SER A 9 1.49 -16.23 14.42
CA SER A 9 0.71 -17.40 14.04
C SER A 9 0.78 -17.64 12.52
N LYS A 10 0.45 -18.85 12.09
CA LYS A 10 0.32 -19.18 10.66
C LYS A 10 -0.64 -18.21 9.94
N ALA A 11 -1.77 -17.89 10.56
CA ALA A 11 -2.74 -16.96 9.98
C ALA A 11 -2.17 -15.57 9.78
N GLN A 12 -1.41 -15.07 10.76
CA GLN A 12 -0.73 -13.77 10.65
C GLN A 12 0.34 -13.78 9.55
N LEU A 13 1.11 -14.85 9.43
CA LEU A 13 2.12 -14.98 8.36
C LEU A 13 1.48 -15.05 6.98
N LEU A 14 0.36 -15.76 6.82
CA LEU A 14 -0.38 -15.80 5.58
C LEU A 14 -0.97 -14.44 5.22
N GLN A 15 -1.48 -13.70 6.21
CA GLN A 15 -1.98 -12.35 5.98
C GLN A 15 -0.85 -11.40 5.58
N ALA A 16 0.31 -11.47 6.23
CA ALA A 16 1.49 -10.70 5.86
C ALA A 16 1.92 -11.00 4.42
N TYR A 17 1.97 -12.26 4.03
CA TYR A 17 2.28 -12.65 2.66
C TYR A 17 1.26 -12.09 1.66
N ARG A 18 -0.03 -12.17 1.97
CA ARG A 18 -1.09 -11.59 1.13
C ARG A 18 -0.91 -10.08 0.97
N THR A 19 -0.61 -9.38 2.05
CA THR A 19 -0.34 -7.93 2.03
C THR A 19 0.87 -7.60 1.14
N MET A 20 1.97 -8.31 1.29
CA MET A 20 3.16 -8.12 0.44
C MET A 20 2.86 -8.38 -1.05
N ARG A 21 2.09 -9.43 -1.35
CA ARG A 21 1.67 -9.72 -2.72
C ARG A 21 0.75 -8.64 -3.28
N THR A 22 -0.18 -8.13 -2.48
CA THR A 22 -1.06 -7.03 -2.87
C THR A 22 -0.26 -5.78 -3.21
N ILE A 23 0.71 -5.42 -2.38
CA ILE A 23 1.60 -4.28 -2.63
C ILE A 23 2.34 -4.48 -3.96
N ARG A 24 2.96 -5.64 -4.18
CA ARG A 24 3.72 -5.92 -5.39
C ARG A 24 2.84 -5.84 -6.64
N GLU A 25 1.70 -6.49 -6.65
CA GLU A 25 0.78 -6.48 -7.80
C GLU A 25 0.25 -5.07 -8.10
N PHE A 26 -0.07 -4.31 -7.05
CA PHE A 26 -0.48 -2.92 -7.19
C PHE A 26 0.61 -2.07 -7.85
N GLU A 27 1.83 -2.16 -7.36
CA GLU A 27 2.96 -1.36 -7.86
C GLU A 27 3.39 -1.77 -9.26
N GLU A 28 3.39 -3.05 -9.59
CA GLU A 28 3.71 -3.52 -10.93
C GLU A 28 2.66 -3.07 -11.94
N ARG A 29 1.39 -3.10 -11.56
CA ARG A 29 0.32 -2.55 -12.39
C ARG A 29 0.49 -1.05 -12.59
N LEU A 30 0.79 -0.34 -11.53
CA LEU A 30 1.02 1.10 -11.57
C LEU A 30 2.20 1.47 -12.46
N HIS A 31 3.27 0.69 -12.42
CA HIS A 31 4.42 0.86 -13.30
C HIS A 31 4.03 0.79 -14.78
N VAL A 32 3.25 -0.22 -15.16
CA VAL A 32 2.77 -0.41 -16.53
C VAL A 32 1.89 0.77 -16.96
N ASP A 33 0.93 1.15 -16.13
CA ASP A 33 -0.02 2.22 -16.45
C ASP A 33 0.67 3.58 -16.54
N PHE A 34 1.65 3.84 -15.66
CA PHE A 34 2.46 5.06 -15.73
C PHE A 34 3.30 5.11 -17.03
N ALA A 35 3.93 4.00 -17.41
CA ALA A 35 4.72 3.91 -18.65
C ALA A 35 3.88 4.14 -19.91
N ARG A 36 2.57 3.84 -19.85
CA ARG A 36 1.61 4.10 -20.93
C ARG A 36 1.13 5.54 -20.99
N GLY A 37 1.47 6.36 -20.01
CA GLY A 37 1.04 7.75 -19.94
C GLY A 37 -0.37 7.94 -19.35
N ASP A 38 -0.95 6.93 -18.74
CA ASP A 38 -2.31 6.97 -18.20
C ASP A 38 -2.41 7.74 -16.88
N ILE A 39 -1.27 7.97 -16.21
CA ILE A 39 -1.21 8.55 -14.87
C ILE A 39 -0.51 9.90 -14.90
N PRO A 40 -1.16 10.97 -14.38
CA PRO A 40 -0.53 12.28 -14.32
C PRO A 40 0.52 12.37 -13.20
N GLY A 41 1.45 13.30 -13.35
CA GLY A 41 2.46 13.60 -12.33
C GLY A 41 3.59 12.58 -12.27
N PHE A 42 4.06 12.33 -11.06
CA PHE A 42 5.17 11.41 -10.79
C PHE A 42 4.71 10.27 -9.89
N VAL A 43 5.32 9.09 -10.08
CA VAL A 43 5.04 7.90 -9.32
C VAL A 43 6.35 7.39 -8.72
N HIS A 44 6.33 7.08 -7.42
CA HIS A 44 7.43 6.48 -6.70
C HIS A 44 6.97 5.13 -6.14
N LEU A 45 7.46 4.06 -6.76
CA LEU A 45 7.03 2.71 -6.44
C LEU A 45 7.60 2.22 -5.10
N TYR A 46 6.82 1.43 -4.40
CA TYR A 46 7.20 0.74 -3.16
C TYR A 46 7.71 -0.69 -3.44
N ALA A 47 7.80 -1.08 -4.69
CA ALA A 47 8.28 -2.40 -5.10
C ALA A 47 9.71 -2.65 -4.57
N GLY A 48 9.89 -3.80 -3.93
CA GLY A 48 11.15 -4.18 -3.25
C GLY A 48 11.16 -3.89 -1.75
N GLU A 49 10.21 -3.12 -1.23
CA GLU A 49 10.13 -2.72 0.20
C GLU A 49 8.93 -3.35 0.92
N GLU A 50 8.26 -4.31 0.31
CA GLU A 50 6.99 -4.86 0.78
C GLU A 50 7.09 -5.42 2.21
N ALA A 51 8.18 -6.11 2.51
CA ALA A 51 8.39 -6.71 3.83
C ALA A 51 8.56 -5.66 4.93
N ALA A 52 9.24 -4.55 4.64
CA ALA A 52 9.47 -3.49 5.61
C ALA A 52 8.15 -2.86 6.08
N GLY A 53 7.31 -2.41 5.14
CA GLY A 53 6.02 -1.83 5.46
C GLY A 53 5.07 -2.82 6.12
N THR A 54 4.94 -4.01 5.55
CA THR A 54 4.07 -5.05 6.10
C THR A 54 4.49 -5.46 7.51
N GLY A 55 5.79 -5.65 7.74
CA GLY A 55 6.32 -6.04 9.06
C GLY A 55 6.03 -5.04 10.15
N ILE A 56 6.06 -3.75 9.85
CA ILE A 56 5.71 -2.70 10.81
C ILE A 56 4.19 -2.62 11.00
N MET A 57 3.44 -2.55 9.91
CA MET A 57 1.99 -2.30 9.96
C MET A 57 1.21 -3.44 10.60
N MET A 58 1.68 -4.69 10.52
CA MET A 58 1.03 -5.81 11.17
C MET A 58 0.99 -5.73 12.70
N HIS A 59 1.77 -4.83 13.28
CA HIS A 59 1.78 -4.56 14.74
C HIS A 59 0.92 -3.37 15.13
N LEU A 60 0.29 -2.69 14.17
CA LEU A 60 -0.58 -1.54 14.40
C LEU A 60 -2.04 -1.94 14.32
N GLY A 61 -2.86 -1.28 15.11
CA GLY A 61 -4.30 -1.42 15.12
C GLY A 61 -5.01 -0.29 14.35
N ASP A 62 -6.34 -0.36 14.30
CA ASP A 62 -7.17 0.63 13.61
C ASP A 62 -7.07 2.02 14.25
N GLY A 63 -6.84 2.08 15.57
CA GLY A 63 -6.66 3.35 16.27
C GLY A 63 -5.32 4.03 16.07
N ASP A 64 -4.35 3.32 15.50
CA ASP A 64 -3.02 3.86 15.26
C ASP A 64 -2.97 4.66 13.95
N ARG A 65 -2.24 5.75 13.95
CA ARG A 65 -2.07 6.62 12.80
C ARG A 65 -0.64 6.58 12.31
N ILE A 66 -0.48 6.67 11.00
CA ILE A 66 0.83 6.72 10.35
C ILE A 66 0.95 7.97 9.50
N ALA A 67 2.17 8.40 9.30
CA ALA A 67 2.55 9.35 8.26
C ALA A 67 3.67 8.74 7.44
N SER A 68 3.69 9.04 6.16
CA SER A 68 4.62 8.44 5.22
C SER A 68 5.31 9.49 4.36
N THR A 69 6.29 9.05 3.62
CA THR A 69 7.00 9.85 2.62
C THR A 69 6.29 9.79 1.26
N HIS A 70 6.90 10.36 0.24
CA HIS A 70 6.45 10.29 -1.15
C HIS A 70 6.44 8.86 -1.74
N ARG A 71 7.00 7.88 -1.04
CA ARG A 71 7.01 6.45 -1.41
C ARG A 71 6.11 5.67 -0.44
N GLY A 72 4.83 6.05 -0.39
CA GLY A 72 3.90 5.62 0.64
C GLY A 72 2.85 4.59 0.25
N HIS A 73 2.80 4.13 -1.00
CA HIS A 73 1.75 3.20 -1.44
C HIS A 73 1.70 1.93 -0.60
N GLY A 74 2.86 1.32 -0.36
CA GLY A 74 2.95 0.10 0.45
C GLY A 74 2.53 0.33 1.90
N HIS A 75 2.85 1.48 2.47
CA HIS A 75 2.40 1.85 3.81
C HIS A 75 0.88 1.97 3.88
N CYS A 76 0.27 2.63 2.91
CA CYS A 76 -1.18 2.76 2.83
C CYS A 76 -1.88 1.40 2.70
N ILE A 77 -1.41 0.56 1.78
CA ILE A 77 -1.97 -0.79 1.57
C ILE A 77 -1.82 -1.64 2.83
N ALA A 78 -0.64 -1.65 3.44
CA ALA A 78 -0.39 -2.44 4.64
C ALA A 78 -1.19 -1.95 5.85
N LYS A 79 -1.51 -0.66 5.92
CA LYS A 79 -2.36 -0.08 6.98
C LYS A 79 -3.86 -0.32 6.73
N GLY A 80 -4.26 -0.69 5.53
CA GLY A 80 -5.63 -1.09 5.21
C GLY A 80 -6.41 -0.13 4.32
N VAL A 81 -5.77 0.84 3.69
CA VAL A 81 -6.44 1.72 2.74
C VAL A 81 -6.95 0.92 1.54
N ASP A 82 -8.15 1.23 1.08
CA ASP A 82 -8.75 0.54 -0.07
C ASP A 82 -7.95 0.77 -1.35
N VAL A 83 -7.50 -0.30 -1.96
CA VAL A 83 -6.65 -0.25 -3.16
C VAL A 83 -7.36 0.35 -4.38
N THR A 84 -8.68 0.21 -4.45
CA THR A 84 -9.48 0.80 -5.52
C THR A 84 -9.54 2.32 -5.37
N ALA A 85 -9.76 2.81 -4.15
CA ALA A 85 -9.73 4.24 -3.86
C ALA A 85 -8.34 4.84 -4.10
N MET A 86 -7.28 4.10 -3.72
CA MET A 86 -5.90 4.50 -4.00
C MET A 86 -5.63 4.62 -5.50
N MET A 87 -6.03 3.61 -6.28
CA MET A 87 -5.80 3.64 -7.72
C MET A 87 -6.56 4.80 -8.38
N LYS A 88 -7.82 5.04 -7.98
CA LYS A 88 -8.58 6.20 -8.44
C LYS A 88 -7.88 7.52 -8.10
N GLU A 89 -7.31 7.62 -6.90
CA GLU A 89 -6.58 8.81 -6.48
C GLU A 89 -5.36 9.06 -7.36
N ILE A 90 -4.58 8.03 -7.61
CA ILE A 90 -3.36 8.12 -8.43
C ILE A 90 -3.69 8.50 -9.87
N TYR A 91 -4.82 8.02 -10.39
CA TYR A 91 -5.31 8.41 -11.71
C TYR A 91 -5.98 9.80 -11.74
N GLY A 92 -6.07 10.50 -10.62
CA GLY A 92 -6.74 11.79 -10.53
C GLY A 92 -8.24 11.72 -10.76
N ARG A 93 -8.89 10.63 -10.31
CA ARG A 93 -10.32 10.38 -10.54
C ARG A 93 -11.15 10.69 -9.31
N ARG A 94 -12.42 11.05 -9.57
CA ARG A 94 -13.43 11.19 -8.52
C ARG A 94 -13.61 9.84 -7.80
N GLY A 95 -13.81 9.89 -6.49
CA GLY A 95 -13.92 8.69 -5.66
C GLY A 95 -12.56 8.09 -5.28
N GLY A 96 -11.46 8.77 -5.55
CA GLY A 96 -10.17 8.51 -4.92
C GLY A 96 -10.18 8.96 -3.47
N SER A 97 -9.21 8.53 -2.68
CA SER A 97 -9.12 8.82 -1.24
C SER A 97 -9.09 10.32 -0.91
N CYS A 98 -8.60 11.15 -1.83
CA CYS A 98 -8.60 12.61 -1.75
C CYS A 98 -9.32 13.26 -2.96
N GLU A 99 -10.33 12.60 -3.49
CA GLU A 99 -11.11 13.07 -4.65
C GLU A 99 -10.25 13.34 -5.90
N GLY A 100 -9.16 12.64 -6.04
CA GLY A 100 -8.23 12.76 -7.17
C GLY A 100 -7.31 13.98 -7.12
N LYS A 101 -7.23 14.67 -5.98
CA LYS A 101 -6.46 15.91 -5.84
C LYS A 101 -5.06 15.71 -5.29
N GLY A 102 -4.82 14.61 -4.56
CA GLY A 102 -3.53 14.33 -3.94
C GLY A 102 -2.57 13.59 -4.87
N GLY A 103 -3.07 12.67 -5.66
CA GLY A 103 -2.26 11.84 -6.55
C GLY A 103 -1.41 10.82 -5.79
N SER A 104 -0.35 10.35 -6.46
CA SER A 104 0.51 9.27 -5.96
C SER A 104 1.19 9.59 -4.61
N MET A 105 1.59 10.83 -4.39
CA MET A 105 2.41 11.22 -3.23
C MET A 105 1.60 11.73 -2.03
N HIS A 106 0.30 11.95 -2.18
CA HIS A 106 -0.53 12.58 -1.15
C HIS A 106 -1.82 11.80 -0.90
N ILE A 107 -1.70 10.48 -0.85
CA ILE A 107 -2.82 9.61 -0.45
C ILE A 107 -3.07 9.83 1.03
N ALA A 108 -4.30 10.11 1.40
CA ALA A 108 -4.73 10.22 2.78
C ALA A 108 -6.04 9.47 2.98
N ASP A 109 -6.15 8.83 4.12
CA ASP A 109 -7.34 8.18 4.63
C ASP A 109 -7.39 8.54 6.12
N LEU A 110 -8.42 9.25 6.53
CA LEU A 110 -8.55 9.79 7.88
C LEU A 110 -9.63 9.10 8.71
N ASP A 111 -10.30 8.09 8.13
CA ASP A 111 -11.36 7.31 8.78
C ASP A 111 -10.78 6.05 9.51
#